data_c047372478a9e759d02dfe319facd9a3
#
_entry.id   c047372478a9e759d02dfe319facd9a3
#
_cell.length_a   1.000
_cell.length_b   1.000
_cell.length_c   1.000
_cell.angle_alpha   90.00
_cell.angle_beta   90.00
_cell.angle_gamma   90.00
#
_symmetry.space_group_name_H-M   'P 1'
#
loop_
_entity.id
_entity.type
_entity.pdbx_description
1 polymer ?
#
loop_
_entity_poly.entity_id
_entity_poly.type
_entity_poly.pdbx_seq_one_letter_code
_entity_poly.pdbx_strand_id
1 'polypeptide(L)'
;MQHTATQDTLVGLFVAAGIAGLFFLALQVSNLSSFGQSDTYNVTARFESSGGLKVKSAVSAAGVKIGKVTDISFDPKSFESVVTMAIESKYKTLPEDTTASIFTAGLLGEQYINLEAGGSDDVLKDGSKIEITQSAIILEKVIGQFLFKSAEEKAHGDKQ
;
A
#
# COMPACT_ATOMS: atom_id res chain seq x y z
N MET A 1 4.24 -38.34 -47.84
CA MET A 1 4.81 -38.10 -46.54
C MET A 1 3.93 -38.80 -45.51
N GLN A 2 4.37 -39.96 -45.00
CA GLN A 2 3.59 -40.71 -43.99
C GLN A 2 3.83 -40.07 -42.62
N HIS A 3 2.90 -39.24 -42.17
CA HIS A 3 2.87 -38.81 -40.80
C HIS A 3 2.50 -40.01 -39.96
N THR A 4 3.43 -40.51 -39.18
CA THR A 4 3.20 -41.63 -38.28
C THR A 4 2.32 -41.14 -37.13
N ALA A 5 1.17 -41.73 -36.92
CA ALA A 5 0.22 -41.39 -35.83
C ALA A 5 0.89 -41.25 -34.44
N THR A 6 2.00 -41.95 -34.25
CA THR A 6 2.85 -41.86 -33.06
C THR A 6 3.54 -40.47 -32.91
N GLN A 7 3.96 -39.88 -34.00
CA GLN A 7 4.61 -38.55 -33.98
C GLN A 7 3.61 -37.46 -33.67
N ASP A 8 2.41 -37.53 -34.26
CA ASP A 8 1.35 -36.56 -34.00
C ASP A 8 0.87 -36.63 -32.54
N THR A 9 0.79 -37.83 -31.98
CA THR A 9 0.44 -38.05 -30.58
C THR A 9 1.52 -37.52 -29.62
N LEU A 10 2.79 -37.68 -29.95
CA LEU A 10 3.90 -37.15 -29.12
C LEU A 10 3.93 -35.62 -29.16
N VAL A 11 3.70 -35.01 -30.30
CA VAL A 11 3.61 -33.54 -30.43
C VAL A 11 2.41 -33.01 -29.66
N GLY A 12 1.26 -33.66 -29.78
CA GLY A 12 0.06 -33.27 -29.02
C GLY A 12 0.26 -33.35 -27.51
N LEU A 13 0.92 -34.42 -27.04
CA LEU A 13 1.25 -34.58 -25.62
C LEU A 13 2.22 -33.50 -25.13
N PHE A 14 3.25 -33.17 -25.93
CA PHE A 14 4.21 -32.13 -25.60
C PHE A 14 3.55 -30.73 -25.50
N VAL A 15 2.67 -30.39 -26.43
CA VAL A 15 1.92 -29.13 -26.41
C VAL A 15 1.00 -29.08 -25.19
N ALA A 16 0.27 -30.17 -24.90
CA ALA A 16 -0.60 -30.24 -23.72
C ALA A 16 0.20 -30.06 -22.40
N ALA A 17 1.37 -30.72 -22.29
CA ALA A 17 2.24 -30.56 -21.16
C ALA A 17 2.80 -29.13 -21.02
N GLY A 18 3.13 -28.49 -22.15
CA GLY A 18 3.57 -27.08 -22.18
C GLY A 18 2.49 -26.12 -21.69
N ILE A 19 1.24 -26.29 -22.15
CA ILE A 19 0.11 -25.47 -21.71
C ILE A 19 -0.16 -25.70 -20.22
N ALA A 20 -0.15 -26.93 -19.74
CA ALA A 20 -0.32 -27.24 -18.32
C ALA A 20 0.79 -26.63 -17.47
N GLY A 21 2.04 -26.66 -17.92
CA GLY A 21 3.17 -26.03 -17.25
C GLY A 21 3.02 -24.51 -17.16
N LEU A 22 2.62 -23.84 -18.25
CA LEU A 22 2.36 -22.39 -18.27
C LEU A 22 1.21 -22.03 -17.32
N PHE A 23 0.15 -22.82 -17.30
CA PHE A 23 -0.98 -22.61 -16.40
C PHE A 23 -0.56 -22.78 -14.92
N PHE A 24 0.25 -23.77 -14.63
CA PHE A 24 0.82 -23.98 -13.29
C PHE A 24 1.69 -22.80 -12.85
N LEU A 25 2.58 -22.32 -13.73
CA LEU A 25 3.41 -21.14 -13.47
C LEU A 25 2.56 -19.88 -13.28
N ALA A 26 1.51 -19.68 -14.06
CA ALA A 26 0.59 -18.56 -13.92
C ALA A 26 -0.10 -18.57 -12.55
N LEU A 27 -0.53 -19.74 -12.06
CA LEU A 27 -1.10 -19.89 -10.72
C LEU A 27 -0.07 -19.58 -9.62
N GLN A 28 1.17 -19.99 -9.80
CA GLN A 28 2.23 -19.76 -8.83
C GLN A 28 2.63 -18.28 -8.77
N VAL A 29 2.74 -17.60 -9.91
CA VAL A 29 3.05 -16.16 -9.99
C VAL A 29 1.88 -15.29 -9.53
N SER A 30 0.65 -15.73 -9.77
CA SER A 30 -0.57 -15.03 -9.37
C SER A 30 -0.72 -14.82 -7.85
N ASN A 31 0.18 -15.40 -7.04
CA ASN A 31 0.18 -15.29 -5.58
C ASN A 31 -1.19 -15.57 -4.93
N LEU A 32 -1.93 -16.52 -5.52
CA LEU A 32 -3.19 -17.03 -4.97
C LEU A 32 -2.98 -17.64 -3.57
N SER A 33 -1.75 -17.92 -3.16
CA SER A 33 -1.37 -18.31 -1.80
C SER A 33 -1.61 -17.20 -0.75
N SER A 34 -1.92 -15.98 -1.16
CA SER A 34 -2.46 -14.95 -0.25
C SER A 34 -3.90 -15.21 0.19
N PHE A 35 -4.54 -16.25 -0.35
CA PHE A 35 -5.81 -16.81 0.16
C PHE A 35 -5.63 -17.70 1.40
N GLY A 36 -4.41 -17.96 1.84
CA GLY A 36 -4.15 -18.44 3.19
C GLY A 36 -4.53 -17.32 4.15
N GLN A 37 -5.65 -17.48 4.78
CA GLN A 37 -6.28 -16.68 5.80
C GLN A 37 -5.29 -16.44 6.93
N SER A 38 -4.37 -15.49 6.77
CA SER A 38 -3.72 -14.91 7.94
C SER A 38 -4.83 -14.19 8.66
N ASP A 39 -5.16 -14.63 9.88
CA ASP A 39 -6.04 -13.87 10.74
C ASP A 39 -5.57 -12.42 10.74
N THR A 40 -6.42 -11.53 10.28
CA THR A 40 -6.16 -10.09 10.25
C THR A 40 -7.27 -9.39 11.00
N TYR A 41 -6.95 -8.26 11.59
CA TYR A 41 -7.94 -7.33 12.12
C TYR A 41 -7.89 -6.03 11.33
N ASN A 42 -9.03 -5.40 11.17
CA ASN A 42 -9.16 -4.18 10.38
C ASN A 42 -9.10 -2.95 11.30
N VAL A 43 -8.31 -1.98 10.91
CA VAL A 43 -8.30 -0.66 11.51
C VAL A 43 -8.51 0.40 10.45
N THR A 44 -9.11 1.52 10.82
CA THR A 44 -9.36 2.65 9.93
C THR A 44 -8.58 3.87 10.38
N ALA A 45 -8.13 4.66 9.42
CA ALA A 45 -7.49 5.94 9.68
C ALA A 45 -8.03 7.00 8.70
N ARG A 46 -8.14 8.25 9.14
CA ARG A 46 -8.59 9.36 8.33
C ARG A 46 -7.41 10.26 8.01
N PHE A 47 -7.30 10.65 6.75
CA PHE A 47 -6.23 11.53 6.28
C PHE A 47 -6.85 12.68 5.49
N GLU A 48 -6.33 13.89 5.65
CA GLU A 48 -6.69 15.04 4.82
C GLU A 48 -6.40 14.78 3.34
N SER A 49 -5.31 14.04 3.07
CA SER A 49 -4.94 13.60 1.72
C SER A 49 -4.23 12.26 1.78
N SER A 50 -4.70 11.30 1.00
CA SER A 50 -4.03 10.02 0.81
C SER A 50 -2.90 10.07 -0.24
N GLY A 51 -2.75 11.20 -0.97
CA GLY A 51 -1.73 11.33 -2.00
C GLY A 51 -1.82 10.25 -3.07
N GLY A 52 -0.73 9.54 -3.31
CA GLY A 52 -0.64 8.40 -4.24
C GLY A 52 -0.78 7.03 -3.60
N LEU A 53 -1.31 6.94 -2.36
CA LEU A 53 -1.56 5.68 -1.67
C LEU A 53 -2.54 4.80 -2.48
N LYS A 54 -2.31 3.50 -2.53
CA LYS A 54 -3.12 2.56 -3.30
C LYS A 54 -3.64 1.43 -2.43
N VAL A 55 -4.71 0.79 -2.85
CA VAL A 55 -5.12 -0.51 -2.30
C VAL A 55 -3.97 -1.50 -2.51
N LYS A 56 -3.70 -2.34 -1.50
CA LYS A 56 -2.56 -3.24 -1.35
C LYS A 56 -1.23 -2.56 -1.01
N SER A 57 -1.14 -1.24 -0.86
CA SER A 57 0.04 -0.58 -0.28
C SER A 57 0.39 -1.22 1.06
N ALA A 58 1.68 -1.26 1.36
CA ALA A 58 2.17 -1.85 2.61
C ALA A 58 1.75 -1.01 3.82
N VAL A 59 1.44 -1.69 4.91
CA VAL A 59 1.37 -1.10 6.26
C VAL A 59 2.56 -1.64 7.04
N SER A 60 3.40 -0.76 7.56
CA SER A 60 4.65 -1.10 8.24
C SER A 60 4.70 -0.47 9.62
N ALA A 61 5.38 -1.12 10.55
CA ALA A 61 5.75 -0.56 11.84
C ALA A 61 7.23 -0.85 12.09
N ALA A 62 7.98 0.13 12.55
CA ALA A 62 9.44 0.03 12.74
C ALA A 62 10.18 -0.55 11.53
N GLY A 63 9.73 -0.24 10.29
CA GLY A 63 10.31 -0.73 9.05
C GLY A 63 9.93 -2.16 8.65
N VAL A 64 9.11 -2.85 9.46
CA VAL A 64 8.63 -4.21 9.18
C VAL A 64 7.22 -4.14 8.62
N LYS A 65 6.95 -4.84 7.51
CA LYS A 65 5.60 -4.96 6.97
C LYS A 65 4.74 -5.80 7.89
N ILE A 66 3.66 -5.21 8.41
CA ILE A 66 2.73 -5.84 9.36
C ILE A 66 1.32 -6.00 8.80
N GLY A 67 1.05 -5.41 7.63
CA GLY A 67 -0.27 -5.43 7.02
C GLY A 67 -0.30 -4.84 5.62
N LYS A 68 -1.51 -4.55 5.17
CA LYS A 68 -1.78 -3.94 3.86
C LYS A 68 -3.02 -3.07 3.90
N VAL A 69 -3.08 -2.08 3.04
CA VAL A 69 -4.29 -1.29 2.77
C VAL A 69 -5.31 -2.17 2.02
N THR A 70 -6.53 -2.21 2.49
CA THR A 70 -7.63 -3.00 1.89
C THR A 70 -8.63 -2.13 1.15
N ASP A 71 -8.87 -0.92 1.63
CA ASP A 71 -9.82 0.01 1.01
C ASP A 71 -9.38 1.46 1.21
N ILE A 72 -9.74 2.31 0.25
CA ILE A 72 -9.56 3.76 0.32
C ILE A 72 -10.84 4.40 -0.22
N SER A 73 -11.52 5.16 0.62
CA SER A 73 -12.77 5.84 0.27
C SER A 73 -12.70 7.33 0.62
N PHE A 74 -13.54 8.13 -0.01
CA PHE A 74 -13.68 9.55 0.26
C PHE A 74 -14.93 9.80 1.09
N ASP A 75 -14.78 10.52 2.20
CA ASP A 75 -15.91 10.94 3.02
C ASP A 75 -16.36 12.36 2.58
N PRO A 76 -17.54 12.49 1.95
CA PRO A 76 -18.02 13.79 1.46
C PRO A 76 -18.47 14.76 2.56
N LYS A 77 -18.57 14.31 3.81
CA LYS A 77 -18.94 15.17 4.95
C LYS A 77 -17.73 15.85 5.58
N SER A 78 -16.64 15.10 5.79
CA SER A 78 -15.40 15.63 6.35
C SER A 78 -14.39 16.07 5.29
N PHE A 79 -14.61 15.69 4.02
CA PHE A 79 -13.69 15.89 2.90
C PHE A 79 -12.33 15.21 3.11
N GLU A 80 -12.32 14.09 3.83
CA GLU A 80 -11.15 13.31 4.16
C GLU A 80 -11.11 12.00 3.38
N SER A 81 -9.93 11.45 3.25
CA SER A 81 -9.71 10.08 2.79
C SER A 81 -9.79 9.13 3.98
N VAL A 82 -10.69 8.15 3.91
CA VAL A 82 -10.84 7.07 4.89
C VAL A 82 -10.10 5.85 4.36
N VAL A 83 -9.06 5.42 5.06
CA VAL A 83 -8.23 4.29 4.68
C VAL A 83 -8.47 3.14 5.63
N THR A 84 -8.84 1.97 5.09
CA THR A 84 -8.97 0.73 5.86
C THR A 84 -7.72 -0.12 5.65
N MET A 85 -7.18 -0.63 6.73
CA MET A 85 -5.97 -1.44 6.77
C MET A 85 -6.26 -2.78 7.43
N ALA A 86 -5.79 -3.88 6.83
CA ALA A 86 -5.77 -5.20 7.45
C ALA A 86 -4.39 -5.45 8.04
N ILE A 87 -4.31 -5.61 9.35
CA ILE A 87 -3.09 -5.89 10.11
C ILE A 87 -3.10 -7.36 10.51
N GLU A 88 -1.97 -8.04 10.39
CA GLU A 88 -1.83 -9.44 10.77
C GLU A 88 -2.03 -9.62 12.28
N SER A 89 -2.85 -10.59 12.67
CA SER A 89 -3.22 -10.83 14.07
C SER A 89 -2.06 -11.15 15.02
N LYS A 90 -0.90 -11.51 14.49
CA LYS A 90 0.30 -11.67 15.31
C LYS A 90 0.81 -10.34 15.91
N TYR A 91 0.33 -9.19 15.40
CA TYR A 91 0.68 -7.85 15.85
C TYR A 91 -0.49 -7.15 16.57
N LYS A 92 -1.21 -7.88 17.42
CA LYS A 92 -2.36 -7.37 18.20
C LYS A 92 -1.99 -6.44 19.37
N THR A 93 -0.72 -6.18 19.57
CA THR A 93 -0.20 -5.38 20.69
C THR A 93 0.03 -3.91 20.35
N LEU A 94 -0.48 -3.45 19.20
CA LEU A 94 -0.36 -2.04 18.83
C LEU A 94 -1.23 -1.18 19.76
N PRO A 95 -0.66 -0.16 20.43
CA PRO A 95 -1.41 0.74 21.29
C PRO A 95 -2.50 1.50 20.55
N GLU A 96 -3.57 1.89 21.24
CA GLU A 96 -4.69 2.64 20.65
C GLU A 96 -4.27 4.04 20.20
N ASP A 97 -3.29 4.65 20.86
CA ASP A 97 -2.69 5.95 20.51
C ASP A 97 -1.60 5.86 19.42
N THR A 98 -1.59 4.77 18.65
CA THR A 98 -0.71 4.60 17.49
C THR A 98 -0.97 5.71 16.46
N THR A 99 0.11 6.31 15.96
CA THR A 99 0.07 7.30 14.87
C THR A 99 0.18 6.61 13.51
N ALA A 100 -0.66 6.97 12.56
CA ALA A 100 -0.59 6.51 11.18
C ALA A 100 -0.09 7.63 10.26
N SER A 101 1.05 7.42 9.59
CA SER A 101 1.66 8.38 8.68
C SER A 101 1.79 7.80 7.28
N ILE A 102 1.48 8.60 6.25
CA ILE A 102 1.70 8.19 4.87
C ILE A 102 3.07 8.68 4.42
N PHE A 103 3.96 7.74 4.13
CA PHE A 103 5.32 8.00 3.64
C PHE A 103 5.51 7.52 2.21
N THR A 104 6.51 8.11 1.54
CA THR A 104 6.95 7.66 0.21
C THR A 104 8.24 6.86 0.37
N ALA A 105 8.33 5.72 -0.28
CA ALA A 105 9.53 4.88 -0.27
C ALA A 105 10.65 5.56 -1.09
N GLY A 106 11.57 6.22 -0.41
CA GLY A 106 12.57 7.07 -1.03
C GLY A 106 11.96 8.37 -1.58
N LEU A 107 12.54 8.93 -2.64
CA LEU A 107 12.10 10.21 -3.20
C LEU A 107 10.95 10.08 -4.21
N LEU A 108 10.88 8.97 -4.94
CA LEU A 108 9.95 8.76 -6.06
C LEU A 108 9.25 7.39 -6.00
N GLY A 109 9.31 6.71 -4.85
CA GLY A 109 8.74 5.37 -4.68
C GLY A 109 7.24 5.36 -4.43
N GLU A 110 6.70 4.18 -4.24
CA GLU A 110 5.29 4.01 -3.87
C GLU A 110 5.03 4.50 -2.43
N GLN A 111 3.82 4.97 -2.19
CA GLN A 111 3.40 5.37 -0.86
C GLN A 111 2.95 4.17 -0.04
N TYR A 112 3.25 4.22 1.24
CA TYR A 112 2.89 3.21 2.23
C TYR A 112 2.49 3.88 3.55
N ILE A 113 1.84 3.13 4.42
CA ILE A 113 1.49 3.61 5.76
C ILE A 113 2.54 3.14 6.74
N ASN A 114 3.08 4.05 7.53
CA ASN A 114 3.92 3.75 8.68
C ASN A 114 3.11 3.95 9.96
N LEU A 115 3.11 2.93 10.81
CA LEU A 115 2.50 2.98 12.13
C LEU A 115 3.59 3.17 13.18
N GLU A 116 3.42 4.17 14.01
CA GLU A 116 4.30 4.49 15.12
C GLU A 116 3.52 4.25 16.43
N ALA A 117 3.96 3.27 17.20
CA ALA A 117 3.32 2.90 18.45
C ALA A 117 3.40 4.05 19.45
N GLY A 118 2.29 4.36 20.11
CA GLY A 118 2.25 5.28 21.24
C GLY A 118 2.62 4.62 22.57
N GLY A 119 2.12 5.14 23.66
CA GLY A 119 2.40 4.68 25.02
C GLY A 119 1.16 4.21 25.79
N SER A 120 0.01 4.06 25.14
CA SER A 120 -1.22 3.60 25.79
C SER A 120 -1.13 2.12 26.15
N ASP A 121 -1.72 1.77 27.31
CA ASP A 121 -1.91 0.37 27.73
C ASP A 121 -3.06 -0.32 26.95
N ASP A 122 -4.00 0.46 26.42
CA ASP A 122 -5.07 -0.04 25.56
C ASP A 122 -4.55 -0.33 24.16
N VAL A 123 -5.06 -1.41 23.55
CA VAL A 123 -4.60 -1.88 22.23
C VAL A 123 -5.68 -1.78 21.18
N LEU A 124 -5.25 -1.58 19.92
CA LEU A 124 -6.12 -1.58 18.75
C LEU A 124 -6.82 -2.93 18.60
N LYS A 125 -8.12 -2.90 18.34
CA LYS A 125 -9.00 -4.04 18.11
C LYS A 125 -9.55 -4.01 16.68
N ASP A 126 -10.19 -5.09 16.28
CA ASP A 126 -10.92 -5.11 15.01
C ASP A 126 -11.98 -4.01 14.98
N GLY A 127 -11.97 -3.21 13.93
CA GLY A 127 -12.84 -2.03 13.80
C GLY A 127 -12.36 -0.77 14.52
N SER A 128 -11.22 -0.80 15.22
CA SER A 128 -10.65 0.40 15.86
C SER A 128 -10.29 1.48 14.83
N LYS A 129 -10.31 2.72 15.29
CA LYS A 129 -9.97 3.89 14.51
C LYS A 129 -8.71 4.52 15.05
N ILE A 130 -7.76 4.79 14.18
CA ILE A 130 -6.55 5.54 14.51
C ILE A 130 -6.88 7.02 14.39
N GLU A 131 -6.76 7.75 15.50
CA GLU A 131 -7.12 9.18 15.58
C GLU A 131 -5.96 10.09 15.16
N ILE A 132 -4.72 9.68 15.43
CA ILE A 132 -3.54 10.49 15.14
C ILE A 132 -3.01 10.11 13.76
N THR A 133 -3.13 11.02 12.80
CA THR A 133 -2.74 10.74 11.42
C THR A 133 -1.88 11.85 10.84
N GLN A 134 -0.97 11.49 9.96
CA GLN A 134 -0.17 12.42 9.17
C GLN A 134 -0.37 12.12 7.68
N SER A 135 -0.91 13.09 6.96
CA SER A 135 -1.20 12.99 5.52
C SER A 135 0.07 12.93 4.68
N ALA A 136 -0.08 12.42 3.45
CA ALA A 136 1.00 12.35 2.48
C ALA A 136 1.59 13.74 2.17
N ILE A 137 2.91 13.83 2.16
CA ILE A 137 3.62 15.02 1.68
C ILE A 137 3.68 14.96 0.15
N ILE A 138 3.07 15.94 -0.49
CA ILE A 138 3.09 16.09 -1.95
C ILE A 138 4.32 16.92 -2.31
N LEU A 139 5.36 16.29 -2.84
CA LEU A 139 6.65 16.90 -3.14
C LEU A 139 6.51 18.09 -4.11
N GLU A 140 5.63 17.96 -5.09
CA GLU A 140 5.33 19.01 -6.09
C GLU A 140 4.83 20.30 -5.43
N LYS A 141 4.02 20.18 -4.37
CA LYS A 141 3.53 21.34 -3.61
C LYS A 141 4.66 22.03 -2.86
N VAL A 142 5.57 21.27 -2.27
CA VAL A 142 6.73 21.80 -1.54
C VAL A 142 7.68 22.52 -2.50
N ILE A 143 8.00 21.92 -3.64
CA ILE A 143 8.85 22.51 -4.68
C ILE A 143 8.20 23.78 -5.23
N GLY A 144 6.90 23.75 -5.53
CA GLY A 144 6.15 24.91 -5.98
C GLY A 144 6.24 26.09 -5.01
N GLN A 145 6.02 25.85 -3.73
CA GLN A 145 6.13 26.88 -2.69
C GLN A 145 7.55 27.46 -2.58
N PHE A 146 8.57 26.61 -2.67
CA PHE A 146 9.97 27.05 -2.65
C PHE A 146 10.31 27.95 -3.84
N LEU A 147 9.89 27.56 -5.05
CA LEU A 147 10.11 28.36 -6.26
C LEU A 147 9.39 29.72 -6.21
N PHE A 148 8.14 29.75 -5.74
CA PHE A 148 7.41 31.00 -5.57
C PHE A 148 8.09 31.93 -4.56
N LYS A 149 8.49 31.40 -3.40
CA LYS A 149 9.18 32.19 -2.37
C LYS A 149 10.51 32.74 -2.86
N SER A 150 11.30 31.94 -3.57
CA SER A 150 12.57 32.36 -4.16
C SER A 150 12.39 33.43 -5.26
N ALA A 151 11.27 33.40 -6.00
CA ALA A 151 10.94 34.39 -7.00
C ALA A 151 10.52 35.73 -6.35
N GLU A 152 9.74 35.70 -5.27
CA GLU A 152 9.35 36.91 -4.51
C GLU A 152 10.56 37.59 -3.87
N GLU A 153 11.49 36.84 -3.26
CA GLU A 153 12.72 37.42 -2.66
C GLU A 153 13.59 38.14 -3.71
N LYS A 154 13.71 37.56 -4.92
CA LYS A 154 14.44 38.23 -6.03
C LYS A 154 13.73 39.48 -6.53
N ALA A 155 12.39 39.48 -6.59
CA ALA A 155 11.62 40.64 -7.02
C ALA A 155 11.67 41.80 -6.02
N HIS A 156 11.90 41.54 -4.74
CA HIS A 156 12.05 42.57 -3.69
C HIS A 156 13.51 43.07 -3.55
N GLY A 157 14.50 42.23 -3.89
CA GLY A 157 15.93 42.60 -3.84
C GLY A 157 16.39 43.58 -4.93
N ASP A 158 15.63 43.71 -6.01
CA ASP A 158 15.97 44.59 -7.16
C ASP A 158 15.38 46.00 -7.06
N LYS A 159 14.84 46.38 -5.90
CA LYS A 159 14.26 47.71 -5.62
C LYS A 159 14.99 48.51 -4.55
N GLN A 160 16.28 48.23 -4.30
CA GLN A 160 17.14 49.09 -3.48
C GLN A 160 18.27 49.70 -4.30
#